data_9cbc629243af33fc407fb28392382d53
#
_entry.id   9cbc629243af33fc407fb28392382d53
#
_cell.length_a   1.000
_cell.length_b   1.000
_cell.length_c   1.000
_cell.angle_alpha   90.00
_cell.angle_beta   90.00
_cell.angle_gamma   90.00
#
_symmetry.space_group_name_H-M   'P 1'
#
loop_
_entity.id
_entity.type
_entity.pdbx_description
1 polymer ?
#
loop_
_entity_poly.entity_id
_entity_poly.type
_entity_poly.pdbx_seq_one_letter_code
_entity_poly.pdbx_strand_id
1 'polypeptide(L)'
;AIRYVLRTQSGEFIQFEDRDFYQEPGGNRKDEFKIECVFDGINEQDAGLFWEWLSWNDDKTKYLLKVWLYAKRKDNIIMPTFSAGIEGQAERMDSEARELLKVVYFKPLRDALTDMTHGYKSRLAQILGAHELFKTEKDVHGNIIKHKLETDYEKLKKEIENYFKVGG
;
A
#
# COMPACT_ATOMS: atom_id res chain seq x y z
N ALA A 1 -9.12 9.30 6.31
CA ALA A 1 -10.04 8.73 5.32
C ALA A 1 -9.30 7.88 4.28
N ILE A 2 -8.37 8.43 3.49
CA ILE A 2 -7.67 7.74 2.38
C ILE A 2 -7.03 6.41 2.82
N ARG A 3 -6.37 6.36 3.98
CA ARG A 3 -5.75 5.12 4.50
C ARG A 3 -6.74 3.97 4.70
N TYR A 4 -8.00 4.26 4.99
CA TYR A 4 -9.04 3.23 5.09
C TYR A 4 -9.35 2.59 3.74
N VAL A 5 -9.35 3.39 2.67
CA VAL A 5 -9.65 2.92 1.31
C VAL A 5 -8.45 2.16 0.73
N LEU A 6 -7.27 2.79 0.73
CA LEU A 6 -6.11 2.33 -0.03
C LEU A 6 -5.15 1.46 0.77
N ARG A 7 -5.30 1.43 2.13
CA ARG A 7 -4.33 0.81 3.04
C ARG A 7 -2.94 1.48 2.96
N THR A 8 -2.02 1.00 3.75
CA THR A 8 -0.65 1.50 3.77
C THR A 8 0.34 0.37 3.48
N GLN A 9 1.45 0.69 2.84
CA GLN A 9 2.52 -0.28 2.57
C GLN A 9 3.17 -0.81 3.87
N SER A 10 3.10 -0.06 4.96
CA SER A 10 3.61 -0.50 6.26
C SER A 10 2.84 -1.67 6.87
N GLY A 11 1.73 -2.10 6.24
CA GLY A 11 0.90 -3.17 6.75
C GLY A 11 0.19 -2.82 8.07
N GLU A 12 0.14 -1.53 8.43
CA GLU A 12 -0.57 -1.06 9.62
C GLU A 12 -2.06 -1.38 9.46
N PHE A 13 -2.56 -2.20 10.36
CA PHE A 13 -3.99 -2.52 10.38
C PHE A 13 -4.76 -1.33 10.94
N ILE A 14 -5.63 -0.75 10.13
CA ILE A 14 -6.49 0.36 10.53
C ILE A 14 -7.88 -0.21 10.77
N GLN A 15 -8.29 -0.22 12.02
CA GLN A 15 -9.62 -0.69 12.41
C GLN A 15 -10.61 0.47 12.37
N PHE A 16 -11.83 0.17 11.92
CA PHE A 16 -12.94 1.11 12.00
C PHE A 16 -13.49 1.14 13.42
N GLU A 17 -13.77 2.33 13.89
CA GLU A 17 -14.34 2.56 15.22
C GLU A 17 -15.66 3.33 15.12
N ASP A 18 -16.48 3.30 16.15
CA ASP A 18 -17.73 4.03 16.21
C ASP A 18 -17.57 5.53 15.97
N ARG A 19 -16.44 6.10 16.42
CA ARG A 19 -16.12 7.51 16.22
C ARG A 19 -15.88 7.91 14.76
N ASP A 20 -15.68 6.96 13.86
CA ASP A 20 -15.50 7.22 12.43
C ASP A 20 -16.85 7.54 11.74
N PHE A 21 -17.95 7.19 12.38
CA PHE A 21 -19.29 7.48 11.89
C PHE A 21 -19.76 8.85 12.38
N TYR A 22 -20.29 9.64 11.46
CA TYR A 22 -20.79 10.98 11.77
C TYR A 22 -21.90 10.92 12.82
N GLN A 23 -21.83 11.83 13.79
CA GLN A 23 -22.87 12.04 14.77
C GLN A 23 -23.37 13.48 14.69
N GLU A 24 -24.66 13.64 14.52
CA GLU A 24 -25.31 14.96 14.58
C GLU A 24 -25.23 15.53 15.99
N PRO A 25 -25.03 16.84 16.17
CA PRO A 25 -25.06 17.48 17.49
C PRO A 25 -26.40 17.18 18.17
N GLY A 26 -26.37 16.49 19.34
CA GLY A 26 -27.57 16.09 20.07
C GLY A 26 -28.40 14.96 19.41
N GLY A 27 -27.95 14.42 18.30
CA GLY A 27 -28.64 13.35 17.55
C GLY A 27 -27.95 12.01 17.62
N ASN A 28 -28.53 11.06 16.89
CA ASN A 28 -27.98 9.73 16.77
C ASN A 28 -26.80 9.70 15.78
N ARG A 29 -25.91 8.75 16.02
CA ARG A 29 -24.80 8.48 15.10
C ARG A 29 -25.33 7.77 13.85
N LYS A 30 -24.81 8.15 12.67
CA LYS A 30 -25.15 7.48 11.42
C LYS A 30 -24.61 6.03 11.42
N ASP A 31 -25.30 5.15 10.72
CA ASP A 31 -24.96 3.74 10.66
C ASP A 31 -24.16 3.37 9.42
N GLU A 32 -23.89 4.34 8.56
CA GLU A 32 -23.12 4.13 7.34
C GLU A 32 -22.33 5.36 6.92
N PHE A 33 -21.24 5.13 6.21
CA PHE A 33 -20.51 6.16 5.48
C PHE A 33 -19.87 5.60 4.22
N LYS A 34 -19.62 6.47 3.26
CA LYS A 34 -18.92 6.17 2.00
C LYS A 34 -17.70 7.07 1.88
N ILE A 35 -16.58 6.50 1.46
CA ILE A 35 -15.38 7.25 1.05
C ILE A 35 -15.11 6.88 -0.40
N GLU A 36 -14.95 7.88 -1.25
CA GLU A 36 -14.59 7.71 -2.64
C GLU A 36 -13.19 8.28 -2.89
N CYS A 37 -12.37 7.52 -3.59
CA CYS A 37 -11.10 7.95 -4.13
C CYS A 37 -11.16 7.89 -5.65
N VAL A 38 -10.85 9.00 -6.30
CA VAL A 38 -10.81 9.10 -7.76
C VAL A 38 -9.36 9.31 -8.18
N PHE A 39 -8.88 8.44 -9.04
CA PHE A 39 -7.55 8.51 -9.63
C PHE A 39 -7.68 8.97 -11.08
N ASP A 40 -6.99 10.05 -11.38
CA ASP A 40 -6.87 10.64 -12.73
C ASP A 40 -5.44 10.48 -13.25
N GLY A 41 -5.27 10.54 -14.55
CA GLY A 41 -3.95 10.50 -15.18
C GLY A 41 -3.30 9.12 -15.22
N ILE A 42 -4.10 8.06 -15.17
CA ILE A 42 -3.62 6.68 -15.34
C ILE A 42 -3.08 6.53 -16.76
N ASN A 43 -1.82 6.12 -16.88
CA ASN A 43 -1.19 5.86 -18.16
C ASN A 43 -1.64 4.50 -18.74
N GLU A 44 -1.34 4.24 -20.02
CA GLU A 44 -1.78 3.02 -20.71
C GLU A 44 -1.20 1.73 -20.08
N GLN A 45 -0.01 1.81 -19.51
CA GLN A 45 0.63 0.64 -18.88
C GLN A 45 -0.08 0.27 -17.59
N ASP A 46 -0.39 1.27 -16.74
CA ASP A 46 -1.11 1.06 -15.50
C ASP A 46 -2.60 0.74 -15.75
N ALA A 47 -3.17 1.27 -16.83
CA ALA A 47 -4.55 1.00 -17.21
C ALA A 47 -4.83 -0.49 -17.41
N GLY A 48 -3.87 -1.24 -17.93
CA GLY A 48 -3.99 -2.69 -18.09
C GLY A 48 -4.21 -3.45 -16.79
N LEU A 49 -3.68 -2.94 -15.67
CA LEU A 49 -3.79 -3.55 -14.34
C LEU A 49 -5.18 -3.35 -13.70
N PHE A 50 -5.90 -2.31 -14.14
CA PHE A 50 -7.20 -1.92 -13.59
C PHE A 50 -8.33 -1.98 -14.61
N TRP A 51 -8.12 -2.66 -15.73
CA TRP A 51 -9.03 -2.66 -16.87
C TRP A 51 -10.50 -2.88 -16.51
N GLU A 52 -10.79 -3.79 -15.62
CA GLU A 52 -12.16 -4.16 -15.21
C GLU A 52 -12.87 -3.01 -14.47
N TRP A 53 -12.12 -2.10 -13.85
CA TRP A 53 -12.65 -1.02 -12.99
C TRP A 53 -12.48 0.37 -13.58
N LEU A 54 -11.88 0.49 -14.79
CA LEU A 54 -11.69 1.78 -15.42
C LEU A 54 -13.00 2.35 -15.95
N SER A 55 -13.10 3.65 -15.88
CA SER A 55 -14.11 4.46 -16.56
C SER A 55 -13.43 5.57 -17.35
N TRP A 56 -14.18 6.30 -18.12
CA TRP A 56 -13.72 7.47 -18.80
C TRP A 56 -14.15 8.73 -18.04
N ASN A 57 -13.35 9.81 -18.16
CA ASN A 57 -13.80 11.13 -17.78
C ASN A 57 -14.93 11.60 -18.70
N ASP A 58 -15.59 12.69 -18.36
CA ASP A 58 -16.75 13.21 -19.11
C ASP A 58 -16.41 13.49 -20.58
N ASP A 59 -15.20 13.97 -20.85
CA ASP A 59 -14.72 14.27 -22.19
C ASP A 59 -14.23 13.03 -22.95
N LYS A 60 -14.22 11.86 -22.34
CA LYS A 60 -13.68 10.60 -22.88
C LYS A 60 -12.24 10.66 -23.37
N THR A 61 -11.43 11.51 -22.73
CA THR A 61 -10.02 11.72 -23.09
C THR A 61 -9.04 11.00 -22.17
N LYS A 62 -9.49 10.64 -20.96
CA LYS A 62 -8.63 10.04 -19.92
C LYS A 62 -9.34 8.93 -19.17
N TYR A 63 -8.56 7.96 -18.75
CA TYR A 63 -9.03 6.93 -17.82
C TYR A 63 -9.18 7.48 -16.41
N LEU A 64 -10.25 7.07 -15.75
CA LEU A 64 -10.51 7.30 -14.33
C LEU A 64 -10.67 5.97 -13.63
N LEU A 65 -10.04 5.81 -12.49
CA LEU A 65 -10.30 4.71 -11.56
C LEU A 65 -10.98 5.27 -10.32
N LYS A 66 -12.21 4.84 -10.08
CA LYS A 66 -12.96 5.18 -8.88
C LYS A 66 -12.96 4.00 -7.93
N VAL A 67 -12.56 4.22 -6.71
CA VAL A 67 -12.51 3.19 -5.66
C VAL A 67 -13.31 3.66 -4.46
N TRP A 68 -14.17 2.82 -3.95
CA TRP A 68 -15.03 3.13 -2.81
C TRP A 68 -14.77 2.21 -1.63
N LEU A 69 -14.81 2.80 -0.48
CA LEU A 69 -15.07 2.13 0.78
C LEU A 69 -16.47 2.50 1.23
N TYR A 70 -17.29 1.51 1.40
CA TYR A 70 -18.59 1.63 2.04
C TYR A 70 -18.54 0.89 3.38
N ALA A 71 -18.76 1.57 4.48
CA ALA A 71 -18.80 0.97 5.80
C ALA A 71 -20.20 1.08 6.38
N LYS A 72 -20.74 -0.06 6.80
CA LYS A 72 -22.04 -0.15 7.46
C LYS A 72 -21.88 -0.74 8.84
N ARG A 73 -22.50 -0.08 9.81
CA ARG A 73 -22.57 -0.55 11.18
C ARG A 73 -23.92 -1.22 11.42
N LYS A 74 -23.88 -2.43 11.94
CA LYS A 74 -25.05 -3.14 12.43
C LYS A 74 -24.73 -3.70 13.80
N ASP A 75 -25.50 -3.29 14.78
CA ASP A 75 -25.23 -3.57 16.19
C ASP A 75 -23.81 -3.09 16.56
N ASN A 76 -22.94 -3.96 17.05
CA ASN A 76 -21.55 -3.66 17.37
C ASN A 76 -20.55 -4.12 16.30
N ILE A 77 -21.03 -4.46 15.10
CA ILE A 77 -20.19 -4.97 14.02
C ILE A 77 -20.12 -3.92 12.90
N ILE A 78 -18.91 -3.57 12.51
CA ILE A 78 -18.67 -2.71 11.34
C ILE A 78 -18.23 -3.57 10.17
N MET A 79 -18.99 -3.50 9.08
CA MET A 79 -18.76 -4.27 7.85
C MET A 79 -18.26 -3.34 6.74
N PRO A 80 -16.95 -3.31 6.47
CA PRO A 80 -16.43 -2.55 5.35
C PRO A 80 -16.55 -3.38 4.05
N THR A 81 -17.00 -2.72 3.00
CA THR A 81 -17.02 -3.27 1.64
C THR A 81 -16.19 -2.37 0.73
N PHE A 82 -15.34 -2.98 -0.08
CA PHE A 82 -14.49 -2.28 -1.03
C PHE A 82 -14.92 -2.64 -2.43
N SER A 83 -15.12 -1.63 -3.25
CA SER A 83 -15.53 -1.77 -4.64
C SER A 83 -14.86 -0.73 -5.52
N ALA A 84 -14.82 -0.98 -6.81
CA ALA A 84 -14.28 -0.06 -7.79
C ALA A 84 -15.09 -0.12 -9.08
N GLY A 85 -14.90 0.85 -9.97
CA GLY A 85 -15.53 0.87 -11.27
C GLY A 85 -16.48 2.03 -11.49
N ILE A 86 -17.60 1.77 -12.11
CA ILE A 86 -18.64 2.76 -12.43
C ILE A 86 -19.69 2.76 -11.32
N GLU A 87 -20.14 3.92 -10.90
CA GLU A 87 -21.16 4.04 -9.86
C GLU A 87 -22.46 3.33 -10.30
N GLY A 88 -23.01 2.52 -9.41
CA GLY A 88 -24.17 1.67 -9.69
C GLY A 88 -23.85 0.31 -10.33
N GLN A 89 -22.62 0.13 -10.83
CA GLN A 89 -22.11 -1.15 -11.37
C GLN A 89 -20.77 -1.54 -10.71
N ALA A 90 -20.51 -0.97 -9.54
CA ALA A 90 -19.26 -1.16 -8.84
C ALA A 90 -19.06 -2.63 -8.44
N GLU A 91 -17.95 -3.19 -8.88
CA GLU A 91 -17.55 -4.56 -8.57
C GLU A 91 -16.54 -4.61 -7.44
N ARG A 92 -16.44 -5.75 -6.80
CA ARG A 92 -15.44 -5.97 -5.75
C ARG A 92 -14.06 -6.01 -6.39
N MET A 93 -13.20 -5.07 -5.99
CA MET A 93 -11.80 -5.09 -6.40
C MET A 93 -11.07 -6.28 -5.76
N ASP A 94 -10.30 -7.02 -6.54
CA ASP A 94 -9.53 -8.13 -6.04
C ASP A 94 -8.35 -7.68 -5.14
N SER A 95 -7.74 -8.65 -4.47
CA SER A 95 -6.66 -8.34 -3.53
C SER A 95 -5.39 -7.87 -4.23
N GLU A 96 -5.11 -8.36 -5.42
CA GLU A 96 -3.90 -8.06 -6.18
C GLU A 96 -3.93 -6.63 -6.72
N ALA A 97 -5.01 -6.24 -7.39
CA ALA A 97 -5.22 -4.86 -7.83
C ALA A 97 -5.20 -3.88 -6.65
N ARG A 98 -5.75 -4.29 -5.51
CA ARG A 98 -5.76 -3.46 -4.31
C ARG A 98 -4.39 -3.28 -3.67
N GLU A 99 -3.47 -4.26 -3.79
CA GLU A 99 -2.08 -4.12 -3.35
C GLU A 99 -1.37 -2.99 -4.11
N LEU A 100 -1.65 -2.82 -5.40
CA LEU A 100 -1.06 -1.78 -6.25
C LEU A 100 -1.48 -0.36 -5.83
N LEU A 101 -2.63 -0.22 -5.18
CA LEU A 101 -3.14 1.08 -4.72
C LEU A 101 -2.65 1.48 -3.33
N LYS A 102 -1.85 0.67 -2.67
CA LYS A 102 -1.32 0.99 -1.34
C LYS A 102 -0.52 2.28 -1.32
N VAL A 103 -0.77 3.10 -0.32
CA VAL A 103 -0.11 4.39 -0.17
C VAL A 103 1.00 4.37 0.89
N VAL A 104 2.00 5.18 0.70
CA VAL A 104 2.98 5.49 1.72
C VAL A 104 2.45 6.62 2.58
N TYR A 105 2.14 6.33 3.83
CA TYR A 105 1.66 7.32 4.77
C TYR A 105 2.79 7.85 5.65
N PHE A 106 2.97 9.15 5.63
CA PHE A 106 3.93 9.82 6.49
C PHE A 106 3.22 10.40 7.73
N LYS A 107 3.53 9.88 8.91
CA LYS A 107 3.01 10.43 10.17
C LYS A 107 3.59 11.83 10.43
N PRO A 108 2.81 12.79 10.89
CA PRO A 108 3.35 14.04 11.40
C PRO A 108 4.20 13.77 12.66
N LEU A 109 5.18 14.61 12.94
CA LEU A 109 6.06 14.52 14.13
C LEU A 109 6.72 13.14 14.25
N ARG A 110 7.57 12.84 13.31
CA ARG A 110 8.26 11.56 13.30
C ARG A 110 9.38 11.49 14.31
N ASP A 111 9.40 10.39 14.97
CA ASP A 111 10.62 9.84 15.50
C ASP A 111 11.44 9.28 14.31
N ALA A 112 12.31 10.13 13.76
CA ALA A 112 13.17 9.75 12.64
C ALA A 112 14.06 8.55 13.01
N LEU A 113 14.38 8.41 14.29
CA LEU A 113 15.14 7.28 14.81
C LEU A 113 14.36 5.98 14.64
N THR A 114 13.08 5.96 15.02
CA THR A 114 12.23 4.77 14.90
C THR A 114 11.92 4.42 13.43
N ASP A 115 11.73 5.43 12.58
CA ASP A 115 11.45 5.22 11.15
C ASP A 115 12.70 4.77 10.35
N MET A 116 13.90 5.05 10.84
CA MET A 116 15.17 4.66 10.20
C MET A 116 15.89 3.51 10.90
N THR A 117 15.42 3.07 12.06
CA THR A 117 15.99 1.90 12.74
C THR A 117 15.67 0.59 12.03
N HIS A 118 16.53 -0.36 12.28
CA HIS A 118 16.66 -1.67 11.68
C HIS A 118 15.35 -2.42 11.42
N GLY A 119 15.19 -2.92 10.19
CA GLY A 119 14.18 -3.89 9.83
C GLY A 119 13.58 -3.67 8.44
N TYR A 120 13.11 -4.74 7.84
CA TYR A 120 12.48 -4.72 6.51
C TYR A 120 11.23 -3.83 6.44
N LYS A 121 10.67 -3.43 7.59
CA LYS A 121 9.52 -2.50 7.69
C LYS A 121 9.94 -1.03 7.82
N SER A 122 11.23 -0.72 7.89
CA SER A 122 11.69 0.66 7.97
C SER A 122 11.35 1.40 6.67
N ARG A 123 11.19 2.72 6.76
CA ARG A 123 10.94 3.56 5.58
C ARG A 123 12.05 3.45 4.56
N LEU A 124 13.28 3.42 5.02
CA LEU A 124 14.44 3.25 4.15
C LEU A 124 14.36 1.90 3.41
N ALA A 125 14.06 0.82 4.11
CA ALA A 125 13.90 -0.50 3.48
C ALA A 125 12.77 -0.50 2.45
N GLN A 126 11.65 0.17 2.72
CA GLN A 126 10.54 0.29 1.77
C GLN A 126 10.92 1.10 0.52
N ILE A 127 11.62 2.23 0.70
CA ILE A 127 12.09 3.07 -0.42
C ILE A 127 13.11 2.30 -1.25
N LEU A 128 14.07 1.65 -0.62
CA LEU A 128 15.08 0.85 -1.31
C LEU A 128 14.44 -0.35 -2.02
N GLY A 129 13.52 -1.05 -1.37
CA GLY A 129 12.82 -2.19 -1.97
C GLY A 129 11.91 -1.84 -3.16
N ALA A 130 11.43 -0.60 -3.22
CA ALA A 130 10.65 -0.09 -4.36
C ALA A 130 11.54 0.33 -5.54
N HIS A 131 12.83 0.59 -5.32
CA HIS A 131 13.73 1.02 -6.36
C HIS A 131 14.21 -0.16 -7.20
N GLU A 132 14.29 0.00 -8.52
CA GLU A 132 14.64 -1.08 -9.45
C GLU A 132 15.99 -1.76 -9.14
N LEU A 133 16.97 -1.00 -8.70
CA LEU A 133 18.30 -1.52 -8.32
C LEU A 133 18.28 -2.52 -7.15
N PHE A 134 17.18 -2.55 -6.36
CA PHE A 134 17.05 -3.44 -5.21
C PHE A 134 15.94 -4.49 -5.39
N LYS A 135 15.32 -4.53 -6.58
CA LYS A 135 14.36 -5.58 -6.90
C LYS A 135 15.06 -6.95 -6.88
N THR A 136 14.40 -7.90 -6.27
CA THR A 136 14.86 -9.28 -6.21
C THR A 136 14.69 -9.92 -7.58
N GLU A 137 15.80 -10.30 -8.20
CA GLU A 137 15.79 -11.07 -9.44
C GLU A 137 15.62 -12.56 -9.15
N LYS A 138 14.94 -13.27 -10.04
CA LYS A 138 14.79 -14.72 -10.00
C LYS A 138 15.45 -15.33 -11.22
N ASP A 139 16.08 -16.49 -11.03
CA ASP A 139 16.62 -17.29 -12.12
C ASP A 139 15.50 -17.99 -12.92
N VAL A 140 15.89 -18.66 -13.99
CA VAL A 140 14.97 -19.42 -14.87
C VAL A 140 14.24 -20.56 -14.15
N HIS A 141 14.69 -20.94 -12.97
CA HIS A 141 14.11 -21.99 -12.12
C HIS A 141 13.27 -21.40 -10.96
N GLY A 142 13.14 -20.06 -10.89
CA GLY A 142 12.36 -19.36 -9.85
C GLY A 142 13.11 -19.13 -8.55
N ASN A 143 14.41 -19.48 -8.44
CA ASN A 143 15.21 -19.22 -7.26
C ASN A 143 15.62 -17.75 -7.20
N ILE A 144 15.66 -17.20 -5.99
CA ILE A 144 16.10 -15.83 -5.76
C ILE A 144 17.60 -15.72 -6.02
N ILE A 145 17.97 -14.82 -6.94
CA ILE A 145 19.38 -14.48 -7.18
C ILE A 145 19.82 -13.50 -6.08
N LYS A 146 20.92 -13.83 -5.40
CA LYS A 146 21.48 -12.94 -4.38
C LYS A 146 21.86 -11.61 -5.02
N HIS A 147 21.39 -10.53 -4.42
CA HIS A 147 21.72 -9.18 -4.88
C HIS A 147 23.24 -8.93 -4.79
N LYS A 148 23.76 -8.14 -5.72
CA LYS A 148 25.19 -7.79 -5.75
C LYS A 148 25.70 -7.23 -4.41
N LEU A 149 24.90 -6.39 -3.76
CA LEU A 149 25.27 -5.83 -2.44
C LEU A 149 25.39 -6.90 -1.35
N GLU A 150 24.58 -7.95 -1.36
CA GLU A 150 24.73 -9.07 -0.41
C GLU A 150 26.03 -9.82 -0.65
N THR A 151 26.35 -10.07 -1.92
CA THR A 151 27.58 -10.73 -2.30
C THR A 151 28.82 -9.92 -1.91
N ASP A 152 28.78 -8.60 -2.13
CA ASP A 152 29.87 -7.71 -1.79
C ASP A 152 30.01 -7.54 -0.25
N TYR A 153 28.89 -7.50 0.47
CA TYR A 153 28.87 -7.51 1.94
C TYR A 153 29.47 -8.81 2.51
N GLU A 154 29.12 -9.97 1.97
CA GLU A 154 29.70 -11.26 2.39
C GLU A 154 31.20 -11.34 2.16
N LYS A 155 31.70 -10.76 1.05
CA LYS A 155 33.15 -10.65 0.80
C LYS A 155 33.82 -9.76 1.83
N LEU A 156 33.32 -8.57 2.03
CA LEU A 156 33.85 -7.63 3.02
C LEU A 156 33.87 -8.24 4.43
N LYS A 157 32.79 -8.91 4.82
CA LYS A 157 32.71 -9.60 6.11
C LYS A 157 33.82 -10.64 6.27
N LYS A 158 34.06 -11.46 5.24
CA LYS A 158 35.13 -12.47 5.27
C LYS A 158 36.52 -11.83 5.35
N GLU A 159 36.75 -10.72 4.65
CA GLU A 159 38.02 -9.98 4.72
C GLU A 159 38.25 -9.43 6.12
N ILE A 160 37.24 -8.84 6.74
CA ILE A 160 37.31 -8.36 8.12
C ILE A 160 37.59 -9.51 9.09
N GLU A 161 36.86 -10.62 8.99
CA GLU A 161 37.07 -11.80 9.85
C GLU A 161 38.50 -12.36 9.71
N ASN A 162 39.03 -12.40 8.49
CA ASN A 162 40.37 -12.85 8.23
C ASN A 162 41.44 -11.88 8.84
N TYR A 163 41.19 -10.58 8.72
CA TYR A 163 42.06 -9.57 9.31
C TYR A 163 42.21 -9.76 10.81
N PHE A 164 41.08 -9.99 11.53
CA PHE A 164 41.13 -10.22 12.97
C PHE A 164 41.66 -11.60 13.37
N LYS A 165 41.57 -12.62 12.51
CA LYS A 165 42.16 -13.95 12.78
C LYS A 165 43.66 -13.99 12.62
N VAL A 166 44.24 -13.14 11.76
CA VAL A 166 45.69 -13.09 11.48
C VAL A 166 46.45 -12.15 12.41
N GLY A 167 45.73 -11.24 13.10
CA GLY A 167 46.30 -10.23 14.00
C GLY A 167 46.18 -10.55 15.49
N GLY A 168 45.80 -11.79 15.89
CA GLY A 168 45.68 -12.23 17.26
C GLY A 168 46.73 -13.27 17.63
#